data_872b59805966054ae160a6cb94d0e802
#
_entry.id   872b59805966054ae160a6cb94d0e802
#
_cell.length_a   1.000
_cell.length_b   1.000
_cell.length_c   1.000
_cell.angle_alpha   90.00
_cell.angle_beta   90.00
_cell.angle_gamma   90.00
#
_symmetry.space_group_name_H-M   'P 1'
#
loop_
_entity.id
_entity.type
_entity.pdbx_description
1 polymer ?
#
loop_
_entity_poly.entity_id
_entity_poly.type
_entity_poly.pdbx_seq_one_letter_code
_entity_poly.pdbx_strand_id
1 'polypeptide(L)'
;MKDSVSVVLVGAGGMGQCYLKYLFKEYSPPRVRLLAVVEPQPEKSASYAKLMERRIPIYPTLSEFYEKNPPVDLVIIASPIHRHVPQSCQALQRSNFVLCEKPLSATVQDARRLVTETHSTDRWVKVGYQWSFSEAIQALKKDIIRRRFGRPLRLKSLCFWPRDLLYFQRNDWAGKKISEEGHWVLDSPANNAMAHFLHNAFYVLGDRTELSAMPQEVMAELYRAYPIENYDTIACRAWTVNGAEILFYASHATFEEMGPMFSFEFERGVVSFGEKGDAVVAITNDGEETNYGSPEKDPFRKLNNALSAVHSNRPVICGPEASFAQTLCMNGIQESVS
;
A
#
# COMPACT_ATOMS: atom_id res chain seq x y z
N MET A 1 -0.45 -3.74 31.91
CA MET A 1 -0.39 -3.60 30.42
C MET A 1 -1.20 -4.73 29.81
N LYS A 2 -2.07 -4.47 28.83
CA LYS A 2 -2.77 -5.55 28.10
C LYS A 2 -1.71 -6.44 27.45
N ASP A 3 -1.67 -7.71 27.81
CA ASP A 3 -0.66 -8.65 27.29
C ASP A 3 -0.88 -9.09 25.85
N SER A 4 -1.99 -8.72 25.22
CA SER A 4 -2.32 -9.07 23.84
C SER A 4 -3.07 -7.96 23.09
N VAL A 5 -2.81 -7.82 21.79
CA VAL A 5 -3.54 -6.93 20.88
C VAL A 5 -4.73 -7.68 20.31
N SER A 6 -5.93 -7.14 20.48
CA SER A 6 -7.15 -7.66 19.89
C SER A 6 -7.29 -7.14 18.44
N VAL A 7 -7.53 -8.06 17.50
CA VAL A 7 -7.54 -7.77 16.07
C VAL A 7 -8.83 -8.26 15.43
N VAL A 8 -9.37 -7.46 14.51
CA VAL A 8 -10.40 -7.87 13.54
C VAL A 8 -9.83 -7.72 12.14
N LEU A 9 -10.04 -8.74 11.31
CA LEU A 9 -9.68 -8.70 9.89
C LEU A 9 -10.92 -8.50 9.04
N VAL A 10 -10.88 -7.48 8.18
CA VAL A 10 -11.92 -7.17 7.19
C VAL A 10 -11.44 -7.57 5.80
N GLY A 11 -12.15 -8.52 5.18
CA GLY A 11 -11.74 -9.18 3.93
C GLY A 11 -10.89 -10.44 4.18
N ALA A 12 -11.36 -11.59 3.72
CA ALA A 12 -10.69 -12.89 3.89
C ALA A 12 -10.13 -13.47 2.57
N GLY A 13 -10.26 -12.72 1.45
CA GLY A 13 -9.67 -13.03 0.15
C GLY A 13 -8.31 -12.36 -0.04
N GLY A 14 -7.63 -12.66 -1.14
CA GLY A 14 -6.40 -11.96 -1.54
C GLY A 14 -5.39 -11.75 -0.41
N MET A 15 -5.09 -10.48 -0.11
CA MET A 15 -4.16 -10.13 0.96
C MET A 15 -4.67 -10.49 2.35
N GLY A 16 -6.00 -10.48 2.58
CA GLY A 16 -6.61 -10.94 3.82
C GLY A 16 -6.28 -12.41 4.13
N GLN A 17 -6.24 -13.27 3.10
CA GLN A 17 -5.80 -14.65 3.24
C GLN A 17 -4.33 -14.76 3.68
N CYS A 18 -3.46 -13.86 3.18
CA CYS A 18 -2.06 -13.80 3.60
C CYS A 18 -1.95 -13.41 5.09
N TYR A 19 -2.76 -12.46 5.55
CA TYR A 19 -2.85 -12.11 6.97
C TYR A 19 -3.34 -13.29 7.82
N LEU A 20 -4.38 -14.01 7.39
CA LEU A 20 -4.87 -15.19 8.11
C LEU A 20 -3.79 -16.27 8.21
N LYS A 21 -3.08 -16.56 7.11
CA LYS A 21 -1.96 -17.51 7.10
C LYS A 21 -0.86 -17.09 8.07
N TYR A 22 -0.55 -15.78 8.14
CA TYR A 22 0.45 -15.26 9.06
C TYR A 22 0.00 -15.35 10.51
N LEU A 23 -1.24 -14.93 10.82
CA LEU A 23 -1.80 -14.94 12.17
C LEU A 23 -2.04 -16.36 12.70
N PHE A 24 -2.18 -17.36 11.81
CA PHE A 24 -2.38 -18.77 12.20
C PHE A 24 -1.10 -19.58 12.33
N LYS A 25 0.07 -19.03 12.02
CA LYS A 25 1.35 -19.71 12.26
C LYS A 25 1.54 -19.90 13.76
N GLU A 26 2.10 -21.05 14.15
CA GLU A 26 2.40 -21.38 15.57
C GLU A 26 3.34 -20.37 16.24
N TYR A 27 4.15 -19.68 15.46
CA TYR A 27 5.01 -18.56 15.88
C TYR A 27 4.38 -17.18 15.65
N SER A 28 3.07 -17.09 15.64
CA SER A 28 2.38 -15.78 15.72
C SER A 28 2.94 -15.01 16.92
N PRO A 29 3.20 -13.70 16.80
CA PRO A 29 3.67 -12.93 17.94
C PRO A 29 2.82 -13.28 19.15
N PRO A 30 3.40 -13.62 20.32
CA PRO A 30 2.68 -14.22 21.45
C PRO A 30 1.58 -13.35 22.05
N ARG A 31 1.17 -12.26 21.37
CA ARG A 31 0.31 -11.20 21.89
C ARG A 31 -0.78 -10.74 20.90
N VAL A 32 -1.15 -11.55 19.90
CA VAL A 32 -2.23 -11.21 18.97
C VAL A 32 -3.41 -12.16 19.16
N ARG A 33 -4.59 -11.59 19.33
CA ARG A 33 -5.85 -12.33 19.40
C ARG A 33 -6.77 -11.91 18.27
N LEU A 34 -6.89 -12.75 17.23
CA LEU A 34 -7.89 -12.57 16.19
C LEU A 34 -9.27 -12.84 16.78
N LEU A 35 -10.09 -11.79 16.94
CA LEU A 35 -11.41 -11.87 17.54
C LEU A 35 -12.48 -12.27 16.54
N ALA A 36 -12.38 -11.77 15.32
CA ALA A 36 -13.34 -12.03 14.27
C ALA A 36 -12.76 -11.76 12.90
N VAL A 37 -13.45 -12.27 11.88
CA VAL A 37 -13.27 -11.92 10.48
C VAL A 37 -14.56 -11.28 9.98
N VAL A 38 -14.45 -10.21 9.19
CA VAL A 38 -15.57 -9.59 8.48
C VAL A 38 -15.44 -9.95 7.00
N GLU A 39 -16.36 -10.78 6.51
CA GLU A 39 -16.35 -11.27 5.12
C GLU A 39 -17.79 -11.62 4.69
N PRO A 40 -18.34 -10.95 3.67
CA PRO A 40 -19.71 -11.21 3.23
C PRO A 40 -19.90 -12.57 2.54
N GLN A 41 -18.83 -13.16 2.00
CA GLN A 41 -18.85 -14.43 1.27
C GLN A 41 -17.73 -15.36 1.80
N PRO A 42 -17.80 -15.77 3.08
CA PRO A 42 -16.69 -16.45 3.74
C PRO A 42 -16.34 -17.81 3.11
N GLU A 43 -17.30 -18.50 2.52
CA GLU A 43 -17.13 -19.77 1.83
C GLU A 43 -16.21 -19.68 0.60
N LYS A 44 -16.06 -18.50 0.01
CA LYS A 44 -15.11 -18.25 -1.09
C LYS A 44 -13.67 -18.13 -0.63
N SER A 45 -13.44 -17.92 0.67
CA SER A 45 -12.10 -17.84 1.23
C SER A 45 -11.48 -19.23 1.37
N ALA A 46 -10.28 -19.44 0.84
CA ALA A 46 -9.53 -20.68 1.07
C ALA A 46 -9.15 -20.91 2.55
N SER A 47 -9.35 -19.91 3.42
CA SER A 47 -9.14 -20.03 4.86
C SER A 47 -10.43 -20.38 5.62
N TYR A 48 -11.58 -20.51 4.95
CA TYR A 48 -12.90 -20.72 5.58
C TYR A 48 -12.91 -21.93 6.52
N ALA A 49 -12.50 -23.11 6.02
CA ALA A 49 -12.46 -24.34 6.84
C ALA A 49 -11.64 -24.15 8.13
N LYS A 50 -10.50 -23.44 8.04
CA LYS A 50 -9.62 -23.17 9.18
C LYS A 50 -10.21 -22.16 10.16
N LEU A 51 -10.97 -21.19 9.68
CA LEU A 51 -11.75 -20.27 10.53
C LEU A 51 -12.80 -21.02 11.33
N MET A 52 -13.52 -21.93 10.70
CA MET A 52 -14.54 -22.76 11.35
C MET A 52 -13.93 -23.73 12.37
N GLU A 53 -12.84 -24.41 12.03
CA GLU A 53 -12.09 -25.28 12.94
C GLU A 53 -11.65 -24.54 14.22
N ARG A 54 -11.14 -23.31 14.05
CA ARG A 54 -10.68 -22.46 15.13
C ARG A 54 -11.79 -21.70 15.85
N ARG A 55 -13.05 -21.88 15.42
CA ARG A 55 -14.22 -21.19 15.95
C ARG A 55 -14.09 -19.67 15.96
N ILE A 56 -13.45 -19.10 14.92
CA ILE A 56 -13.34 -17.65 14.76
C ILE A 56 -14.69 -17.13 14.25
N PRO A 57 -15.34 -16.21 14.96
CA PRO A 57 -16.59 -15.60 14.50
C PRO A 57 -16.42 -14.89 13.16
N ILE A 58 -17.41 -15.02 12.27
CA ILE A 58 -17.44 -14.37 10.96
C ILE A 58 -18.69 -13.48 10.92
N TYR A 59 -18.53 -12.24 10.48
CA TYR A 59 -19.60 -11.27 10.32
C TYR A 59 -19.68 -10.81 8.86
N PRO A 60 -20.87 -10.61 8.29
CA PRO A 60 -21.01 -10.10 6.93
C PRO A 60 -20.48 -8.69 6.75
N THR A 61 -20.67 -7.84 7.78
CA THR A 61 -20.29 -6.42 7.74
C THR A 61 -19.58 -5.98 9.02
N LEU A 62 -18.79 -4.92 8.89
CA LEU A 62 -18.12 -4.31 10.04
C LEU A 62 -19.15 -3.68 11.02
N SER A 63 -20.29 -3.21 10.51
CA SER A 63 -21.40 -2.71 11.34
C SER A 63 -21.96 -3.80 12.26
N GLU A 64 -22.27 -4.97 11.70
CA GLU A 64 -22.78 -6.10 12.50
C GLU A 64 -21.77 -6.62 13.53
N PHE A 65 -20.47 -6.55 13.18
CA PHE A 65 -19.45 -6.85 14.16
C PHE A 65 -19.53 -5.87 15.35
N TYR A 66 -19.63 -4.57 15.11
CA TYR A 66 -19.66 -3.54 16.15
C TYR A 66 -20.95 -3.52 16.97
N GLU A 67 -22.05 -3.99 16.43
CA GLU A 67 -23.32 -4.15 17.20
C GLU A 67 -23.21 -5.19 18.31
N LYS A 68 -22.38 -6.21 18.11
CA LYS A 68 -22.27 -7.39 18.98
C LYS A 68 -21.00 -7.43 19.82
N ASN A 69 -20.05 -6.55 19.53
CA ASN A 69 -18.73 -6.60 20.14
C ASN A 69 -18.27 -5.21 20.61
N PRO A 70 -17.48 -5.16 21.71
CA PRO A 70 -16.82 -3.92 22.12
C PRO A 70 -15.75 -3.51 21.10
N PRO A 71 -15.24 -2.26 21.17
CA PRO A 71 -14.11 -1.82 20.39
C PRO A 71 -12.90 -2.76 20.53
N VAL A 72 -12.16 -2.93 19.45
CA VAL A 72 -10.92 -3.72 19.37
C VAL A 72 -9.70 -2.80 19.31
N ASP A 73 -8.51 -3.35 19.53
CA ASP A 73 -7.31 -2.54 19.50
C ASP A 73 -6.93 -2.18 18.05
N LEU A 74 -7.01 -3.14 17.10
CA LEU A 74 -6.61 -2.95 15.71
C LEU A 74 -7.61 -3.58 14.74
N VAL A 75 -8.01 -2.81 13.72
CA VAL A 75 -8.74 -3.31 12.56
C VAL A 75 -7.79 -3.40 11.38
N ILE A 76 -7.66 -4.59 10.78
CA ILE A 76 -6.91 -4.79 9.53
C ILE A 76 -7.93 -4.81 8.39
N ILE A 77 -7.78 -3.90 7.42
CA ILE A 77 -8.68 -3.77 6.27
C ILE A 77 -7.95 -4.28 5.03
N ALA A 78 -8.43 -5.38 4.47
CA ALA A 78 -7.93 -6.04 3.26
C ALA A 78 -9.08 -6.32 2.26
N SER A 79 -10.11 -5.49 2.30
CA SER A 79 -11.27 -5.49 1.42
C SER A 79 -10.94 -4.86 0.04
N PRO A 80 -11.87 -4.81 -0.93
CA PRO A 80 -11.69 -4.08 -2.18
C PRO A 80 -11.43 -2.58 -1.98
N ILE A 81 -10.71 -1.96 -2.93
CA ILE A 81 -10.19 -0.58 -2.85
C ILE A 81 -11.26 0.45 -2.44
N HIS A 82 -12.45 0.38 -3.02
CA HIS A 82 -13.55 1.31 -2.74
C HIS A 82 -14.11 1.21 -1.31
N ARG A 83 -13.78 0.14 -0.59
CA ARG A 83 -14.20 -0.08 0.81
C ARG A 83 -13.16 0.41 1.82
N HIS A 84 -11.92 0.68 1.42
CA HIS A 84 -10.83 1.05 2.33
C HIS A 84 -11.17 2.25 3.20
N VAL A 85 -11.55 3.37 2.58
CA VAL A 85 -11.83 4.62 3.31
C VAL A 85 -13.10 4.53 4.14
N PRO A 86 -14.27 4.10 3.62
CA PRO A 86 -15.47 3.94 4.43
C PRO A 86 -15.26 3.08 5.68
N GLN A 87 -14.60 1.94 5.55
CA GLN A 87 -14.33 1.02 6.66
C GLN A 87 -13.29 1.57 7.63
N SER A 88 -12.27 2.28 7.14
CA SER A 88 -11.28 2.96 7.99
C SER A 88 -11.93 4.06 8.83
N CYS A 89 -12.78 4.91 8.25
CA CYS A 89 -13.53 5.94 8.97
C CYS A 89 -14.45 5.31 10.03
N GLN A 90 -15.16 4.24 9.68
CA GLN A 90 -16.01 3.52 10.63
C GLN A 90 -15.21 2.96 11.81
N ALA A 91 -14.01 2.43 11.56
CA ALA A 91 -13.13 1.92 12.62
C ALA A 91 -12.61 3.06 13.52
N LEU A 92 -12.19 4.18 12.94
CA LEU A 92 -11.75 5.37 13.68
C LEU A 92 -12.85 5.91 14.61
N GLN A 93 -14.10 6.00 14.13
CA GLN A 93 -15.26 6.43 14.91
C GLN A 93 -15.56 5.49 16.10
N ARG A 94 -15.09 4.27 16.05
CA ARG A 94 -15.15 3.28 17.15
C ARG A 94 -13.86 3.24 17.99
N SER A 95 -13.01 4.27 17.86
CA SER A 95 -11.75 4.40 18.60
C SER A 95 -10.77 3.25 18.37
N ASN A 96 -10.77 2.67 17.16
CA ASN A 96 -9.81 1.63 16.78
C ASN A 96 -8.61 2.21 16.04
N PHE A 97 -7.45 1.58 16.19
CA PHE A 97 -6.33 1.75 15.25
C PHE A 97 -6.59 0.96 13.96
N VAL A 98 -6.05 1.42 12.84
CA VAL A 98 -6.31 0.81 11.53
C VAL A 98 -5.01 0.50 10.79
N LEU A 99 -4.90 -0.73 10.27
CA LEU A 99 -3.97 -1.09 9.21
C LEU A 99 -4.80 -1.36 7.95
N CYS A 100 -4.81 -0.40 7.02
CA CYS A 100 -5.53 -0.52 5.75
C CYS A 100 -4.57 -0.99 4.65
N GLU A 101 -4.99 -1.95 3.83
CA GLU A 101 -4.22 -2.33 2.65
C GLU A 101 -4.13 -1.19 1.62
N LYS A 102 -3.13 -1.32 0.76
CA LYS A 102 -2.92 -0.39 -0.36
C LYS A 102 -3.86 -0.72 -1.54
N PRO A 103 -4.15 0.26 -2.40
CA PRO A 103 -3.85 1.68 -2.27
C PRO A 103 -4.71 2.34 -1.20
N LEU A 104 -4.37 3.58 -0.82
CA LEU A 104 -5.15 4.34 0.16
C LEU A 104 -6.63 4.43 -0.25
N SER A 105 -6.88 4.84 -1.48
CA SER A 105 -8.22 5.00 -2.07
C SER A 105 -8.14 5.08 -3.60
N ALA A 106 -9.28 5.05 -4.27
CA ALA A 106 -9.39 5.33 -5.69
C ALA A 106 -9.40 6.83 -6.00
N THR A 107 -9.94 7.66 -5.10
CA THR A 107 -10.16 9.09 -5.35
C THR A 107 -9.45 9.98 -4.33
N VAL A 108 -9.07 11.19 -4.77
CA VAL A 108 -8.51 12.24 -3.89
C VAL A 108 -9.51 12.66 -2.81
N GLN A 109 -10.80 12.67 -3.13
CA GLN A 109 -11.86 13.04 -2.20
C GLN A 109 -11.90 12.09 -1.00
N ASP A 110 -11.87 10.78 -1.27
CA ASP A 110 -11.81 9.76 -0.23
C ASP A 110 -10.49 9.83 0.56
N ALA A 111 -9.37 10.02 -0.13
CA ALA A 111 -8.08 10.18 0.53
C ALA A 111 -8.08 11.37 1.51
N ARG A 112 -8.61 12.54 1.09
CA ARG A 112 -8.77 13.73 1.95
C ARG A 112 -9.68 13.47 3.14
N ARG A 113 -10.80 12.77 2.90
CA ARG A 113 -11.71 12.37 3.96
C ARG A 113 -10.99 11.57 5.03
N LEU A 114 -10.20 10.56 4.63
CA LEU A 114 -9.49 9.73 5.61
C LEU A 114 -8.40 10.49 6.37
N VAL A 115 -7.68 11.41 5.70
CA VAL A 115 -6.74 12.32 6.38
C VAL A 115 -7.46 13.14 7.46
N THR A 116 -8.59 13.78 7.11
CA THR A 116 -9.38 14.60 8.05
C THR A 116 -9.91 13.78 9.22
N GLU A 117 -10.49 12.60 8.96
CA GLU A 117 -11.00 11.71 10.00
C GLU A 117 -9.88 11.21 10.92
N THR A 118 -8.70 10.91 10.38
CA THR A 118 -7.56 10.50 11.20
C THR A 118 -7.13 11.62 12.15
N HIS A 119 -7.09 12.87 11.67
CA HIS A 119 -6.73 14.03 12.51
C HIS A 119 -7.79 14.38 13.55
N SER A 120 -9.04 13.98 13.36
CA SER A 120 -10.12 14.23 14.33
C SER A 120 -10.13 13.25 15.50
N THR A 121 -9.22 12.27 15.50
CA THR A 121 -9.15 11.22 16.52
C THR A 121 -7.74 11.07 17.07
N ASP A 122 -7.61 10.45 18.28
CA ASP A 122 -6.31 10.04 18.82
C ASP A 122 -5.84 8.69 18.27
N ARG A 123 -6.38 8.27 17.13
CA ARG A 123 -6.08 7.01 16.49
C ARG A 123 -5.34 7.21 15.19
N TRP A 124 -4.46 6.30 14.86
CA TRP A 124 -3.74 6.33 13.59
C TRP A 124 -4.32 5.32 12.60
N VAL A 125 -4.13 5.66 11.34
CA VAL A 125 -4.26 4.75 10.20
C VAL A 125 -2.87 4.54 9.60
N LYS A 126 -2.49 3.27 9.37
CA LYS A 126 -1.33 2.90 8.56
C LYS A 126 -1.80 2.28 7.26
N VAL A 127 -1.13 2.62 6.15
CA VAL A 127 -1.45 2.11 4.82
C VAL A 127 -0.40 1.09 4.39
N GLY A 128 -0.85 -0.05 3.89
CA GLY A 128 -0.08 -1.25 3.67
C GLY A 128 0.97 -1.23 2.56
N TYR A 129 1.57 -0.10 2.23
CA TYR A 129 2.72 0.00 1.32
C TYR A 129 3.95 -0.63 1.98
N GLN A 130 4.12 -1.93 1.84
CA GLN A 130 5.06 -2.75 2.59
C GLN A 130 6.51 -2.25 2.54
N TRP A 131 6.97 -1.72 1.39
CA TRP A 131 8.33 -1.18 1.25
C TRP A 131 8.59 0.00 2.18
N SER A 132 7.58 0.85 2.42
CA SER A 132 7.71 1.97 3.37
C SER A 132 8.02 1.53 4.80
N PHE A 133 7.72 0.29 5.16
CA PHE A 133 8.03 -0.27 6.48
C PHE A 133 9.36 -1.02 6.52
N SER A 134 10.03 -1.26 5.38
CA SER A 134 11.30 -1.97 5.33
C SER A 134 12.45 -1.14 5.93
N GLU A 135 13.43 -1.82 6.51
CA GLU A 135 14.64 -1.14 7.03
C GLU A 135 15.41 -0.46 5.91
N ALA A 136 15.50 -1.11 4.75
CA ALA A 136 16.19 -0.59 3.58
C ALA A 136 15.64 0.77 3.15
N ILE A 137 14.33 0.88 2.92
CA ILE A 137 13.70 2.14 2.49
C ILE A 137 13.70 3.18 3.60
N GLN A 138 13.54 2.79 4.86
CA GLN A 138 13.62 3.73 5.98
C GLN A 138 15.03 4.32 6.14
N ALA A 139 16.08 3.52 5.97
CA ALA A 139 17.46 3.99 6.03
C ALA A 139 17.78 4.90 4.83
N LEU A 140 17.41 4.46 3.61
CA LEU A 140 17.56 5.28 2.40
C LEU A 140 16.86 6.64 2.56
N LYS A 141 15.59 6.66 2.99
CA LYS A 141 14.83 7.90 3.18
C LYS A 141 15.50 8.85 4.17
N LYS A 142 16.05 8.33 5.27
CA LYS A 142 16.81 9.15 6.23
C LYS A 142 18.03 9.82 5.58
N ASP A 143 18.76 9.09 4.74
CA ASP A 143 19.93 9.65 4.05
C ASP A 143 19.52 10.69 2.99
N ILE A 144 18.40 10.49 2.29
CA ILE A 144 17.83 11.48 1.37
C ILE A 144 17.40 12.75 2.12
N ILE A 145 16.71 12.63 3.25
CA ILE A 145 16.32 13.76 4.11
C ILE A 145 17.56 14.55 4.59
N ARG A 146 18.63 13.84 4.94
CA ARG A 146 19.92 14.46 5.33
C ARG A 146 20.73 15.05 4.18
N ARG A 147 20.18 15.00 2.95
CA ARG A 147 20.84 15.49 1.73
C ARG A 147 22.17 14.80 1.42
N ARG A 148 22.37 13.56 1.84
CA ARG A 148 23.60 12.80 1.58
C ARG A 148 23.94 12.77 0.08
N PHE A 149 22.92 12.59 -0.77
CA PHE A 149 23.07 12.50 -2.23
C PHE A 149 22.85 13.84 -2.95
N GLY A 150 22.62 14.95 -2.25
CA GLY A 150 22.26 16.24 -2.85
C GLY A 150 20.77 16.30 -3.21
N ARG A 151 20.42 17.15 -4.19
CA ARG A 151 19.03 17.25 -4.68
C ARG A 151 18.64 16.03 -5.52
N PRO A 152 17.42 15.54 -5.40
CA PRO A 152 16.89 14.53 -6.34
C PRO A 152 16.71 15.16 -7.72
N LEU A 153 17.09 14.44 -8.75
CA LEU A 153 16.96 14.85 -10.14
C LEU A 153 15.87 14.06 -10.84
N ARG A 154 16.04 12.73 -10.95
CA ARG A 154 15.13 11.84 -11.67
C ARG A 154 15.02 10.49 -10.96
N LEU A 155 13.80 10.04 -10.74
CA LEU A 155 13.50 8.74 -10.16
C LEU A 155 12.75 7.89 -11.20
N LYS A 156 13.39 6.80 -11.64
CA LYS A 156 12.80 5.83 -12.57
C LYS A 156 12.40 4.58 -11.83
N SER A 157 11.18 4.09 -12.07
CA SER A 157 10.71 2.78 -11.62
C SER A 157 10.08 2.02 -12.77
N LEU A 158 10.39 0.74 -12.88
CA LEU A 158 9.88 -0.14 -13.91
C LEU A 158 9.43 -1.47 -13.28
N CYS A 159 8.24 -1.92 -13.68
CA CYS A 159 7.73 -3.22 -13.30
C CYS A 159 6.78 -3.77 -14.37
N PHE A 160 7.13 -4.91 -14.94
CA PHE A 160 6.32 -5.66 -15.90
C PHE A 160 5.98 -7.02 -15.29
N TRP A 161 4.73 -7.21 -14.92
CA TRP A 161 4.22 -8.44 -14.35
C TRP A 161 3.12 -9.01 -15.25
N PRO A 162 3.42 -9.98 -16.13
CA PRO A 162 2.45 -10.61 -17.00
C PRO A 162 1.22 -11.08 -16.24
N ARG A 163 0.04 -10.78 -16.76
CA ARG A 163 -1.24 -11.28 -16.27
C ARG A 163 -2.06 -11.79 -17.46
N ASP A 164 -2.80 -12.83 -17.24
CA ASP A 164 -3.75 -13.38 -18.20
C ASP A 164 -5.17 -12.83 -17.98
N LEU A 165 -6.10 -13.27 -18.79
CA LEU A 165 -7.51 -12.88 -18.65
C LEU A 165 -8.11 -13.36 -17.32
N LEU A 166 -7.67 -14.49 -16.78
CA LEU A 166 -8.18 -15.03 -15.50
C LEU A 166 -7.86 -14.09 -14.33
N TYR A 167 -6.74 -13.38 -14.42
CA TYR A 167 -6.41 -12.34 -13.44
C TYR A 167 -7.48 -11.25 -13.39
N PHE A 168 -7.97 -10.80 -14.52
CA PHE A 168 -9.00 -9.76 -14.61
C PHE A 168 -10.42 -10.29 -14.30
N GLN A 169 -10.63 -11.61 -14.36
CA GLN A 169 -11.89 -12.29 -14.02
C GLN A 169 -11.94 -12.77 -12.56
N ARG A 170 -10.89 -12.54 -11.76
CA ARG A 170 -10.77 -13.04 -10.37
C ARG A 170 -11.81 -12.48 -9.40
N ASN A 171 -12.42 -11.35 -9.74
CA ASN A 171 -13.46 -10.67 -8.97
C ASN A 171 -14.22 -9.68 -9.87
N ASP A 172 -15.24 -9.03 -9.33
CA ASP A 172 -16.14 -8.12 -10.02
C ASP A 172 -15.60 -6.70 -10.28
N TRP A 173 -14.45 -6.33 -9.71
CA TRP A 173 -13.86 -5.00 -9.84
C TRP A 173 -12.49 -4.98 -10.54
N ALA A 174 -11.91 -6.14 -10.84
CA ALA A 174 -10.59 -6.20 -11.50
C ALA A 174 -10.64 -5.61 -12.92
N GLY A 175 -9.70 -4.69 -13.21
CA GLY A 175 -9.62 -3.98 -14.49
C GLY A 175 -10.74 -2.95 -14.72
N LYS A 176 -11.60 -2.69 -13.73
CA LYS A 176 -12.69 -1.71 -13.83
C LYS A 176 -12.30 -0.34 -13.30
N LYS A 177 -12.94 0.71 -13.80
CA LYS A 177 -12.90 2.06 -13.25
C LYS A 177 -13.92 2.24 -12.13
N ILE A 178 -15.10 1.65 -12.29
CA ILE A 178 -16.24 1.75 -11.36
C ILE A 178 -16.71 0.34 -11.04
N SER A 179 -17.00 0.07 -9.76
CA SER A 179 -17.59 -1.20 -9.31
C SER A 179 -19.04 -1.33 -9.77
N GLU A 180 -19.62 -2.52 -9.69
CA GLU A 180 -21.05 -2.75 -10.01
C GLU A 180 -22.01 -1.95 -9.10
N GLU A 181 -21.55 -1.57 -7.92
CA GLU A 181 -22.28 -0.72 -6.97
C GLU A 181 -22.14 0.79 -7.26
N GLY A 182 -21.43 1.18 -8.33
CA GLY A 182 -21.23 2.59 -8.72
C GLY A 182 -20.11 3.31 -7.99
N HIS A 183 -19.21 2.62 -7.27
CA HIS A 183 -18.08 3.21 -6.57
C HIS A 183 -16.81 3.23 -7.43
N TRP A 184 -16.06 4.32 -7.38
CA TRP A 184 -14.76 4.40 -8.03
C TRP A 184 -13.78 3.38 -7.45
N VAL A 185 -13.18 2.56 -8.30
CA VAL A 185 -12.14 1.57 -7.98
C VAL A 185 -10.82 1.93 -8.64
N LEU A 186 -10.87 2.35 -9.90
CA LEU A 186 -9.73 2.71 -10.75
C LEU A 186 -8.65 1.62 -10.73
N ASP A 187 -9.06 0.33 -10.77
CA ASP A 187 -8.12 -0.79 -10.75
C ASP A 187 -7.23 -0.76 -11.99
N SER A 188 -5.92 -0.75 -11.77
CA SER A 188 -4.91 -0.63 -12.81
C SER A 188 -3.54 -1.08 -12.27
N PRO A 189 -2.54 -1.29 -13.13
CA PRO A 189 -1.17 -1.56 -12.68
C PRO A 189 -0.67 -0.56 -11.64
N ALA A 190 -0.88 0.74 -11.88
CA ALA A 190 -0.38 1.81 -11.02
C ALA A 190 -1.22 2.03 -9.74
N ASN A 191 -2.48 1.58 -9.71
CA ASN A 191 -3.35 1.71 -8.52
C ASN A 191 -3.52 0.40 -7.74
N ASN A 192 -3.02 -0.71 -8.21
CA ASN A 192 -3.14 -1.99 -7.52
C ASN A 192 -1.80 -2.73 -7.44
N ALA A 193 -1.48 -3.59 -8.42
CA ALA A 193 -0.36 -4.52 -8.31
C ALA A 193 0.99 -3.80 -8.12
N MET A 194 1.24 -2.74 -8.88
CA MET A 194 2.51 -2.01 -8.90
C MET A 194 2.44 -0.65 -8.20
N ALA A 195 1.34 -0.37 -7.48
CA ALA A 195 1.16 0.85 -6.69
C ALA A 195 2.29 1.08 -5.66
N HIS A 196 2.90 0.00 -5.17
CA HIS A 196 4.04 0.05 -4.26
C HIS A 196 5.21 0.87 -4.82
N PHE A 197 5.50 0.71 -6.11
CA PHE A 197 6.70 1.27 -6.74
C PHE A 197 6.50 2.74 -7.11
N LEU A 198 5.29 3.12 -7.54
CA LEU A 198 4.93 4.53 -7.73
C LEU A 198 4.91 5.27 -6.38
N HIS A 199 4.28 4.67 -5.36
CA HIS A 199 4.29 5.22 -4.01
C HIS A 199 5.71 5.38 -3.47
N ASN A 200 6.59 4.38 -3.64
CA ASN A 200 7.95 4.41 -3.14
C ASN A 200 8.75 5.60 -3.69
N ALA A 201 8.59 5.94 -4.97
CA ALA A 201 9.25 7.09 -5.58
C ALA A 201 8.85 8.42 -4.91
N PHE A 202 7.57 8.62 -4.61
CA PHE A 202 7.11 9.79 -3.85
C PHE A 202 7.53 9.74 -2.39
N TYR A 203 7.46 8.54 -1.77
CA TYR A 203 7.71 8.35 -0.36
C TYR A 203 9.14 8.69 0.04
N VAL A 204 10.13 8.21 -0.71
CA VAL A 204 11.54 8.47 -0.39
C VAL A 204 11.92 9.94 -0.54
N LEU A 205 11.19 10.71 -1.34
CA LEU A 205 11.39 12.15 -1.56
C LEU A 205 10.71 13.06 -0.52
N GLY A 206 9.90 12.51 0.37
CA GLY A 206 9.29 13.30 1.46
C GLY A 206 10.34 13.87 2.40
N ASP A 207 10.13 15.09 2.86
CA ASP A 207 11.03 15.83 3.75
C ASP A 207 11.00 15.36 5.21
N ARG A 208 9.97 14.56 5.58
CA ARG A 208 9.82 13.90 6.87
C ARG A 208 9.49 12.42 6.67
N THR A 209 9.79 11.60 7.68
CA THR A 209 9.60 10.14 7.61
C THR A 209 8.15 9.76 7.31
N GLU A 210 7.20 10.51 7.82
CA GLU A 210 5.75 10.29 7.72
C GLU A 210 5.09 10.93 6.49
N LEU A 211 5.85 11.62 5.62
CA LEU A 211 5.31 12.30 4.43
C LEU A 211 5.93 11.78 3.13
N SER A 212 5.25 12.03 2.04
CA SER A 212 5.73 11.89 0.65
C SER A 212 5.88 13.26 -0.01
N ALA A 213 6.75 13.36 -1.03
CA ALA A 213 6.73 14.53 -1.91
C ALA A 213 5.44 14.53 -2.73
N MET A 214 4.84 15.71 -2.90
CA MET A 214 3.58 15.83 -3.64
C MET A 214 3.85 15.99 -5.14
N PRO A 215 3.07 15.34 -6.00
CA PRO A 215 3.08 15.63 -7.44
C PRO A 215 2.51 17.02 -7.68
N GLN A 216 3.13 17.76 -8.61
CA GLN A 216 2.71 19.08 -9.09
C GLN A 216 2.12 18.98 -10.49
N GLU A 217 2.73 18.17 -11.34
CA GLU A 217 2.33 17.94 -12.72
C GLU A 217 2.43 16.45 -13.03
N VAL A 218 1.50 15.95 -13.84
CA VAL A 218 1.45 14.55 -14.27
C VAL A 218 1.12 14.49 -15.74
N MET A 219 1.89 13.72 -16.51
CA MET A 219 1.62 13.31 -17.89
C MET A 219 1.63 11.80 -17.95
N ALA A 220 0.71 11.19 -18.67
CA ALA A 220 0.68 9.74 -18.81
C ALA A 220 0.21 9.30 -20.20
N GLU A 221 0.79 8.21 -20.68
CA GLU A 221 0.30 7.44 -21.81
C GLU A 221 -0.26 6.12 -21.27
N LEU A 222 -1.52 5.83 -21.62
CA LEU A 222 -2.24 4.67 -21.12
C LEU A 222 -2.61 3.77 -22.30
N TYR A 223 -2.29 2.49 -22.18
CA TYR A 223 -2.56 1.50 -23.21
C TYR A 223 -3.38 0.34 -22.65
N ARG A 224 -4.18 -0.29 -23.51
CA ARG A 224 -5.06 -1.39 -23.15
C ARG A 224 -5.02 -2.48 -24.21
N ALA A 225 -4.39 -3.59 -23.88
CA ALA A 225 -4.34 -4.78 -24.71
C ALA A 225 -5.46 -5.79 -24.39
N TYR A 226 -5.88 -5.83 -23.12
CA TYR A 226 -6.96 -6.72 -22.68
C TYR A 226 -8.34 -6.06 -22.77
N PRO A 227 -9.43 -6.85 -22.93
CA PRO A 227 -10.80 -6.34 -22.95
C PRO A 227 -11.28 -5.96 -21.54
N ILE A 228 -10.63 -5.01 -20.91
CA ILE A 228 -10.92 -4.46 -19.59
C ILE A 228 -11.35 -3.00 -19.71
N GLU A 229 -11.94 -2.43 -18.68
CA GLU A 229 -12.42 -1.03 -18.72
C GLU A 229 -11.28 -0.02 -18.57
N ASN A 230 -10.33 -0.29 -17.65
CA ASN A 230 -9.18 0.58 -17.40
C ASN A 230 -7.97 0.13 -18.26
N TYR A 231 -6.81 0.69 -18.03
CA TYR A 231 -5.57 0.36 -18.74
C TYR A 231 -4.83 -0.82 -18.06
N ASP A 232 -4.04 -1.54 -18.86
CA ASP A 232 -3.12 -2.60 -18.42
C ASP A 232 -1.64 -2.23 -18.56
N THR A 233 -1.36 -1.11 -19.23
CA THR A 233 -0.01 -0.61 -19.49
C THR A 233 0.03 0.91 -19.34
N ILE A 234 1.09 1.41 -18.73
CA ILE A 234 1.27 2.84 -18.45
C ILE A 234 2.75 3.25 -18.62
N ALA A 235 2.94 4.41 -19.23
CA ALA A 235 4.13 5.23 -19.12
C ALA A 235 3.72 6.57 -18.48
N CYS A 236 4.23 6.85 -17.28
CA CYS A 236 3.90 8.05 -16.53
C CYS A 236 5.14 8.88 -16.26
N ARG A 237 5.00 10.19 -16.42
CA ARG A 237 5.97 11.21 -16.04
C ARG A 237 5.31 12.19 -15.10
N ALA A 238 5.89 12.38 -13.92
CA ALA A 238 5.39 13.34 -12.94
C ALA A 238 6.52 14.23 -12.44
N TRP A 239 6.21 15.48 -12.12
CA TRP A 239 7.12 16.37 -11.41
C TRP A 239 6.58 16.62 -10.02
N THR A 240 7.49 16.60 -9.05
CA THR A 240 7.16 16.89 -7.66
C THR A 240 7.33 18.37 -7.36
N VAL A 241 6.66 18.86 -6.31
CA VAL A 241 6.78 20.28 -5.87
C VAL A 241 8.21 20.69 -5.51
N ASN A 242 9.10 19.76 -5.23
CA ASN A 242 10.52 20.00 -4.98
C ASN A 242 11.40 19.84 -6.22
N GLY A 243 10.80 19.74 -7.41
CA GLY A 243 11.46 19.75 -8.71
C GLY A 243 12.05 18.40 -9.18
N ALA A 244 11.83 17.31 -8.47
CA ALA A 244 12.26 15.99 -8.90
C ALA A 244 11.31 15.43 -9.98
N GLU A 245 11.88 14.82 -11.01
CA GLU A 245 11.15 14.09 -12.05
C GLU A 245 10.96 12.63 -11.64
N ILE A 246 9.74 12.10 -11.78
CA ILE A 246 9.42 10.69 -11.56
C ILE A 246 8.98 10.09 -12.89
N LEU A 247 9.64 9.01 -13.32
CA LEU A 247 9.28 8.19 -14.46
C LEU A 247 8.84 6.82 -13.96
N PHE A 248 7.62 6.43 -14.30
CA PHE A 248 7.03 5.17 -13.88
C PHE A 248 6.49 4.40 -15.08
N TYR A 249 6.98 3.17 -15.26
CA TYR A 249 6.61 2.26 -16.32
C TYR A 249 6.07 0.97 -15.73
N ALA A 250 4.84 0.61 -16.08
CA ALA A 250 4.21 -0.60 -15.57
C ALA A 250 3.33 -1.27 -16.62
N SER A 251 3.38 -2.59 -16.71
CA SER A 251 2.56 -3.34 -17.65
C SER A 251 2.17 -4.71 -17.11
N HIS A 252 0.92 -5.11 -17.38
CA HIS A 252 0.41 -6.48 -17.27
C HIS A 252 0.38 -7.18 -18.62
N ALA A 253 0.50 -6.44 -19.73
CA ALA A 253 0.43 -6.94 -21.11
C ALA A 253 1.82 -7.17 -21.69
N THR A 254 2.61 -7.98 -21.03
CA THR A 254 3.97 -8.38 -21.44
C THR A 254 4.11 -9.90 -21.42
N PHE A 255 5.06 -10.44 -22.18
CA PHE A 255 5.38 -11.86 -22.14
C PHE A 255 6.36 -12.20 -21.02
N GLU A 256 7.33 -11.32 -20.78
CA GLU A 256 8.39 -11.52 -19.80
C GLU A 256 8.12 -10.72 -18.53
N GLU A 257 8.44 -11.32 -17.39
CA GLU A 257 8.46 -10.64 -16.11
C GLU A 257 9.75 -9.83 -16.00
N MET A 258 9.62 -8.54 -15.64
CA MET A 258 10.75 -7.65 -15.44
C MET A 258 10.52 -6.75 -14.22
N GLY A 259 11.50 -6.69 -13.34
CA GLY A 259 11.39 -5.90 -12.11
C GLY A 259 10.58 -6.61 -11.00
N PRO A 260 10.27 -5.88 -9.91
CA PRO A 260 10.42 -4.43 -9.79
C PRO A 260 11.88 -3.99 -9.79
N MET A 261 12.16 -2.89 -10.50
CA MET A 261 13.46 -2.24 -10.47
C MET A 261 13.31 -0.72 -10.42
N PHE A 262 14.31 -0.07 -9.84
CA PHE A 262 14.39 1.38 -9.87
C PHE A 262 15.83 1.87 -9.99
N SER A 263 15.97 3.09 -10.55
CA SER A 263 17.19 3.88 -10.59
C SER A 263 16.84 5.33 -10.24
N PHE A 264 17.34 5.83 -9.12
CA PHE A 264 17.09 7.15 -8.56
C PHE A 264 18.35 8.00 -8.65
N GLU A 265 18.34 9.00 -9.51
CA GLU A 265 19.44 9.90 -9.80
C GLU A 265 19.37 11.15 -8.92
N PHE A 266 20.49 11.46 -8.27
CA PHE A 266 20.69 12.64 -7.44
C PHE A 266 21.92 13.41 -7.90
N GLU A 267 22.12 14.66 -7.46
CA GLU A 267 23.29 15.47 -7.82
C GLU A 267 24.63 14.78 -7.49
N ARG A 268 24.68 13.95 -6.45
CA ARG A 268 25.93 13.37 -5.92
C ARG A 268 25.92 11.85 -5.88
N GLY A 269 25.03 11.18 -6.61
CA GLY A 269 25.01 9.72 -6.68
C GLY A 269 23.74 9.15 -7.27
N VAL A 270 23.72 7.82 -7.36
CA VAL A 270 22.59 7.03 -7.88
C VAL A 270 22.25 5.97 -6.84
N VAL A 271 20.95 5.74 -6.64
CA VAL A 271 20.42 4.64 -5.83
C VAL A 271 19.67 3.69 -6.75
N SER A 272 19.98 2.41 -6.70
CA SER A 272 19.37 1.41 -7.57
C SER A 272 18.86 0.18 -6.81
N PHE A 273 17.94 -0.55 -7.44
CA PHE A 273 17.37 -1.81 -6.95
C PHE A 273 16.90 -2.67 -8.14
N GLY A 274 17.04 -3.97 -8.05
CA GLY A 274 16.48 -4.96 -8.98
C GLY A 274 17.30 -5.21 -10.24
N GLU A 275 18.25 -4.36 -10.59
CA GLU A 275 19.11 -4.51 -11.77
C GLU A 275 20.27 -5.50 -11.51
N LYS A 276 20.85 -5.46 -10.31
CA LYS A 276 22.02 -6.27 -9.92
C LYS A 276 21.77 -7.10 -8.66
N GLY A 277 20.52 -7.43 -8.38
CA GLY A 277 20.13 -8.20 -7.19
C GLY A 277 18.95 -7.59 -6.44
N ASP A 278 18.66 -8.13 -5.27
CA ASP A 278 17.50 -7.80 -4.44
C ASP A 278 17.79 -6.77 -3.33
N ALA A 279 18.96 -6.13 -3.35
CA ALA A 279 19.32 -5.09 -2.41
C ALA A 279 19.20 -3.68 -3.01
N VAL A 280 18.80 -2.73 -2.19
CA VAL A 280 18.90 -1.30 -2.50
C VAL A 280 20.33 -0.86 -2.28
N VAL A 281 20.99 -0.37 -3.32
CA VAL A 281 22.38 0.07 -3.30
C VAL A 281 22.49 1.51 -3.76
N ALA A 282 23.20 2.34 -3.00
CA ALA A 282 23.57 3.69 -3.39
C ALA A 282 25.08 3.76 -3.73
N ILE A 283 25.40 4.47 -4.81
CA ILE A 283 26.78 4.77 -5.21
C ILE A 283 26.89 6.29 -5.37
N THR A 284 27.77 6.91 -4.61
CA THR A 284 28.06 8.34 -4.71
C THR A 284 29.05 8.63 -5.84
N ASN A 285 29.15 9.90 -6.29
CA ASN A 285 30.02 10.29 -7.40
C ASN A 285 31.52 10.10 -7.10
N ASP A 286 31.91 10.03 -5.82
CA ASP A 286 33.26 9.72 -5.35
C ASP A 286 33.51 8.22 -5.15
N GLY A 287 32.53 7.37 -5.49
CA GLY A 287 32.64 5.92 -5.49
C GLY A 287 32.31 5.24 -4.17
N GLU A 288 31.82 5.96 -3.16
CA GLU A 288 31.35 5.32 -1.92
C GLU A 288 30.07 4.50 -2.20
N GLU A 289 30.10 3.22 -1.85
CA GLU A 289 28.95 2.32 -1.97
C GLU A 289 28.29 2.10 -0.61
N THR A 290 26.95 2.13 -0.59
CA THR A 290 26.15 1.80 0.58
C THR A 290 25.07 0.80 0.21
N ASN A 291 25.08 -0.37 0.85
CA ASN A 291 24.06 -1.40 0.71
C ASN A 291 23.04 -1.29 1.85
N TYR A 292 21.81 -0.97 1.53
CA TYR A 292 20.69 -0.86 2.48
C TYR A 292 19.97 -2.19 2.74
N GLY A 293 20.26 -3.22 1.95
CA GLY A 293 19.56 -4.51 1.98
C GLY A 293 18.27 -4.55 1.17
N SER A 294 17.55 -5.67 1.26
CA SER A 294 16.33 -5.90 0.50
C SER A 294 15.09 -5.27 1.14
N PRO A 295 14.28 -4.52 0.37
CA PRO A 295 13.01 -4.00 0.86
C PRO A 295 11.92 -5.08 0.97
N GLU A 296 12.15 -6.28 0.43
CA GLU A 296 11.20 -7.39 0.38
C GLU A 296 11.43 -8.46 1.47
N LYS A 297 12.48 -8.30 2.28
CA LYS A 297 12.90 -9.29 3.29
C LYS A 297 11.80 -9.69 4.28
N ASP A 298 10.90 -8.77 4.65
CA ASP A 298 9.80 -9.03 5.58
C ASP A 298 8.50 -8.34 5.10
N PRO A 299 7.67 -9.02 4.30
CA PRO A 299 6.42 -8.47 3.78
C PRO A 299 5.36 -8.20 4.87
N PHE A 300 5.50 -8.81 6.06
CA PHE A 300 4.61 -8.60 7.20
C PHE A 300 5.14 -7.58 8.20
N ARG A 301 6.27 -6.94 7.93
CA ARG A 301 6.79 -5.86 8.81
C ARG A 301 5.77 -4.75 9.05
N LYS A 302 4.91 -4.43 8.08
CA LYS A 302 3.79 -3.50 8.23
C LYS A 302 2.83 -3.91 9.35
N LEU A 303 2.49 -5.21 9.42
CA LEU A 303 1.64 -5.75 10.50
C LEU A 303 2.37 -5.71 11.84
N ASN A 304 3.62 -6.17 11.91
CA ASN A 304 4.41 -6.16 13.14
C ASN A 304 4.61 -4.74 13.67
N ASN A 305 4.82 -3.77 12.74
CA ASN A 305 4.89 -2.35 13.08
C ASN A 305 3.55 -1.80 13.59
N ALA A 306 2.42 -2.21 12.99
CA ALA A 306 1.10 -1.82 13.46
C ALA A 306 0.81 -2.37 14.85
N LEU A 307 1.02 -3.67 15.09
CA LEU A 307 0.82 -4.33 16.37
C LEU A 307 1.65 -3.67 17.49
N SER A 308 2.93 -3.40 17.21
CA SER A 308 3.82 -2.74 18.18
C SER A 308 3.43 -1.29 18.46
N ALA A 309 2.79 -0.61 17.51
CA ALA A 309 2.41 0.78 17.63
C ALA A 309 1.11 0.98 18.46
N VAL A 310 0.27 -0.03 18.59
CA VAL A 310 -0.98 0.05 19.38
C VAL A 310 -0.73 0.52 20.83
N HIS A 311 0.40 0.15 21.40
CA HIS A 311 0.77 0.51 22.78
C HIS A 311 1.89 1.56 22.86
N SER A 312 2.18 2.27 21.77
CA SER A 312 3.26 3.24 21.73
C SER A 312 2.85 4.51 20.99
N ASN A 313 3.35 5.66 21.44
CA ASN A 313 3.19 6.97 20.75
C ASN A 313 4.24 7.16 19.64
N ARG A 314 4.60 6.11 18.89
CA ARG A 314 5.57 6.23 17.81
C ARG A 314 4.93 6.90 16.59
N PRO A 315 5.69 7.73 15.85
CA PRO A 315 5.20 8.32 14.61
C PRO A 315 4.70 7.27 13.62
N VAL A 316 3.68 7.62 12.85
CA VAL A 316 3.10 6.75 11.81
C VAL A 316 4.00 6.80 10.59
N ILE A 317 4.67 5.71 10.26
CA ILE A 317 5.63 5.66 9.14
C ILE A 317 4.94 5.89 7.80
N CYS A 318 3.83 5.22 7.53
CA CYS A 318 3.10 5.30 6.27
C CYS A 318 1.61 5.42 6.57
N GLY A 319 1.17 6.64 6.84
CA GLY A 319 -0.22 7.01 7.07
C GLY A 319 -0.94 7.49 5.81
N PRO A 320 -2.16 8.02 5.96
CA PRO A 320 -2.90 8.60 4.86
C PRO A 320 -2.15 9.74 4.17
N GLU A 321 -1.45 10.61 4.91
CA GLU A 321 -0.66 11.72 4.35
C GLU A 321 0.50 11.24 3.48
N ALA A 322 1.24 10.22 3.95
CA ALA A 322 2.31 9.64 3.14
C ALA A 322 1.77 8.97 1.86
N SER A 323 0.57 8.40 1.94
CA SER A 323 -0.06 7.66 0.84
C SER A 323 -0.81 8.57 -0.14
N PHE A 324 -1.13 9.79 0.26
CA PHE A 324 -1.93 10.75 -0.51
C PHE A 324 -1.30 11.10 -1.85
N ALA A 325 0.02 11.25 -1.92
CA ALA A 325 0.73 11.62 -3.15
C ALA A 325 0.52 10.59 -4.28
N GLN A 326 0.52 9.29 -3.96
CA GLN A 326 0.24 8.24 -4.95
C GLN A 326 -1.20 8.34 -5.46
N THR A 327 -2.19 8.54 -4.59
CA THR A 327 -3.60 8.71 -5.01
C THR A 327 -3.79 9.96 -5.86
N LEU A 328 -3.14 11.08 -5.50
CA LEU A 328 -3.20 12.32 -6.30
C LEU A 328 -2.59 12.11 -7.68
N CYS A 329 -1.41 11.48 -7.77
CA CYS A 329 -0.79 11.13 -9.04
C CYS A 329 -1.70 10.23 -9.88
N MET A 330 -2.32 9.22 -9.27
CA MET A 330 -3.26 8.31 -9.94
C MET A 330 -4.48 9.02 -10.52
N ASN A 331 -5.05 9.99 -9.81
CA ASN A 331 -6.16 10.77 -10.35
C ASN A 331 -5.68 11.65 -11.51
N GLY A 332 -4.50 12.30 -11.41
CA GLY A 332 -3.90 13.04 -12.52
C GLY A 332 -3.63 12.16 -13.74
N ILE A 333 -3.19 10.90 -13.55
CA ILE A 333 -3.03 9.91 -14.63
C ILE A 333 -4.37 9.65 -15.34
N GLN A 334 -5.46 9.45 -14.60
CA GLN A 334 -6.79 9.21 -15.19
C GLN A 334 -7.33 10.44 -15.94
N GLU A 335 -7.01 11.64 -15.48
CA GLU A 335 -7.40 12.90 -16.11
C GLU A 335 -6.53 13.24 -17.35
N SER A 336 -5.34 12.61 -17.49
CA SER A 336 -4.48 12.77 -18.66
C SER A 336 -5.04 12.10 -19.92
N VAL A 337 -6.08 11.29 -19.79
CA VAL A 337 -6.73 10.61 -20.93
C VAL A 337 -7.77 11.55 -21.51
N SER A 338 -7.47 12.08 -22.70
CA SER A 338 -8.41 12.87 -23.52
C SER A 338 -9.26 11.98 -24.40
#